data_2e486fcffa2d5e3c2657fa67363c34cb
#
_entry.id   2e486fcffa2d5e3c2657fa67363c34cb
#
_cell.length_a   1.000
_cell.length_b   1.000
_cell.length_c   1.000
_cell.angle_alpha   90.00
_cell.angle_beta   90.00
_cell.angle_gamma   90.00
#
_symmetry.space_group_name_H-M   'P 1'
#
loop_
_entity.id
_entity.type
_entity.pdbx_description
1 polymer ?
#
loop_
_entity_poly.entity_id
_entity_poly.type
_entity_poly.pdbx_seq_one_letter_code
_entity_poly.pdbx_strand_id
1 'polypeptide(L)'
;MLLLLLRTLPLGDRILAVIDDTPTKRYGPQVEGADIHHNPTPGPADQKYLYGHIWVTLSLAVRHPCFGALALPLRAMLYVRRKTMAKIPKWRDWTFATKLVLAARLVEWIAPIVKQAGKTLWIVVDGGYVKAPFLKRTLRVGVTVIGRLRKDAALRDLPRKLRRGERRRGRPPKYGKHKISLAKRAAHREGWEVAQCTVYGQTVPKLYKTFLATYRPAGGVIRVVIVEEDHDWYPFFSTDPNATAVEIIESFADRATIEQDFHDVKEVWGAGQQQVRNIWTNLAVYHLNLWIHTLVELWSWSRPRGEICDRRQSPWDDTDRRPSHADRRKALQRQIMEHELSTLAAVQPLPRKILQLAQRLMDLAC
;
A
#
# COMPACT_ATOMS: atom_id res chain seq x y z
N MET A 1 8.46 -6.84 -12.34
CA MET A 1 8.45 -6.82 -10.87
C MET A 1 7.45 -7.83 -10.28
N LEU A 2 6.12 -7.72 -10.50
CA LEU A 2 5.14 -8.64 -9.89
C LEU A 2 5.44 -10.13 -10.15
N LEU A 3 5.72 -10.53 -11.38
CA LEU A 3 6.07 -11.92 -11.71
C LEU A 3 7.33 -12.41 -10.98
N LEU A 4 8.30 -11.52 -10.77
CA LEU A 4 9.48 -11.84 -9.97
C LEU A 4 9.08 -12.15 -8.53
N LEU A 5 8.29 -11.29 -7.89
CA LEU A 5 7.82 -11.50 -6.51
C LEU A 5 7.01 -12.79 -6.35
N LEU A 6 6.09 -13.07 -7.31
CA LEU A 6 5.28 -14.29 -7.28
C LEU A 6 6.11 -15.57 -7.41
N ARG A 7 7.30 -15.51 -8.03
CA ARG A 7 8.21 -16.66 -8.20
C ARG A 7 9.21 -16.81 -7.06
N THR A 8 9.62 -15.71 -6.42
CA THR A 8 10.73 -15.72 -5.46
C THR A 8 10.28 -15.73 -4.02
N LEU A 9 9.13 -15.12 -3.72
CA LEU A 9 8.63 -15.05 -2.35
C LEU A 9 7.69 -16.19 -2.01
N PRO A 10 7.74 -16.71 -0.77
CA PRO A 10 6.84 -17.76 -0.30
C PRO A 10 5.44 -17.21 0.00
N LEU A 11 4.77 -16.71 -1.04
CA LEU A 11 3.44 -16.11 -0.92
C LEU A 11 2.37 -17.20 -0.82
N GLY A 12 1.46 -17.08 0.12
CA GLY A 12 0.29 -17.95 0.27
C GLY A 12 -0.69 -17.84 -0.92
N ASP A 13 -1.81 -18.56 -0.85
CA ASP A 13 -2.85 -18.56 -1.90
C ASP A 13 -3.57 -17.21 -2.02
N ARG A 14 -3.52 -16.40 -0.97
CA ARG A 14 -4.08 -15.07 -0.94
C ARG A 14 -2.97 -14.02 -1.07
N ILE A 15 -3.07 -13.20 -2.08
CA ILE A 15 -2.22 -12.02 -2.27
C ILE A 15 -2.95 -10.80 -1.69
N LEU A 16 -2.30 -10.13 -0.75
CA LEU A 16 -2.77 -8.86 -0.20
C LEU A 16 -2.06 -7.71 -0.92
N ALA A 17 -2.81 -6.80 -1.52
CA ALA A 17 -2.27 -5.60 -2.11
C ALA A 17 -2.94 -4.36 -1.52
N VAL A 18 -2.17 -3.32 -1.34
CA VAL A 18 -2.60 -2.04 -0.76
C VAL A 18 -2.54 -0.95 -1.80
N ILE A 19 -3.52 -0.04 -1.77
CA ILE A 19 -3.53 1.15 -2.62
C ILE A 19 -3.70 2.37 -1.75
N ASP A 20 -2.81 3.34 -1.95
CA ASP A 20 -2.93 4.66 -1.35
C ASP A 20 -2.28 5.71 -2.25
N ASP A 21 -2.44 6.99 -1.91
CA ASP A 21 -1.81 8.07 -2.66
C ASP A 21 -0.87 8.92 -1.81
N THR A 22 0.24 9.31 -2.42
CA THR A 22 1.24 10.16 -1.77
C THR A 22 1.63 11.33 -2.66
N PRO A 23 1.88 12.51 -2.07
CA PRO A 23 2.46 13.63 -2.77
C PRO A 23 3.99 13.50 -2.87
N THR A 24 4.56 14.05 -3.96
CA THR A 24 5.97 14.39 -4.05
C THR A 24 6.12 15.86 -4.41
N LYS A 25 6.95 16.60 -3.65
CA LYS A 25 7.23 18.02 -3.91
C LYS A 25 7.93 18.17 -5.26
N ARG A 26 7.63 19.24 -5.97
CA ARG A 26 8.30 19.61 -7.22
C ARG A 26 8.64 21.09 -7.21
N TYR A 27 9.63 21.45 -7.96
CA TYR A 27 10.12 22.82 -8.06
C TYR A 27 10.09 23.28 -9.52
N GLY A 28 9.71 24.53 -9.72
CA GLY A 28 9.65 25.16 -11.03
C GLY A 28 8.30 24.99 -11.76
N PRO A 29 7.82 26.06 -12.42
CA PRO A 29 6.48 26.13 -13.02
C PRO A 29 6.33 25.29 -14.29
N GLN A 30 7.43 24.85 -14.89
CA GLN A 30 7.49 24.12 -16.17
C GLN A 30 7.35 22.61 -16.01
N VAL A 31 7.11 22.08 -14.79
CA VAL A 31 6.98 20.64 -14.56
C VAL A 31 5.59 20.18 -14.99
N GLU A 32 5.54 19.36 -16.05
CA GLU A 32 4.29 18.84 -16.60
C GLU A 32 3.52 18.01 -15.53
N GLY A 33 2.22 18.29 -15.40
CA GLY A 33 1.33 17.57 -14.47
C GLY A 33 1.43 18.00 -13.00
N ALA A 34 2.40 18.84 -12.63
CA ALA A 34 2.49 19.38 -11.28
C ALA A 34 1.46 20.47 -11.02
N ASP A 35 0.92 20.50 -9.82
CA ASP A 35 -0.06 21.51 -9.36
C ASP A 35 0.03 21.68 -7.84
N ILE A 36 -0.71 22.67 -7.31
CA ILE A 36 -0.87 22.85 -5.87
C ILE A 36 -1.91 21.86 -5.35
N HIS A 37 -1.52 21.05 -4.38
CA HIS A 37 -2.37 20.07 -3.73
C HIS A 37 -2.48 20.34 -2.24
N HIS A 38 -3.62 20.00 -1.65
CA HIS A 38 -3.77 20.00 -0.19
C HIS A 38 -2.91 18.88 0.39
N ASN A 39 -2.10 19.19 1.39
CA ASN A 39 -1.35 18.24 2.18
C ASN A 39 -2.21 17.80 3.37
N PRO A 40 -2.75 16.58 3.40
CA PRO A 40 -3.68 16.16 4.45
C PRO A 40 -3.00 15.97 5.81
N THR A 41 -1.69 15.70 5.81
CA THR A 41 -0.91 15.41 7.02
C THR A 41 0.41 16.18 6.94
N PRO A 42 0.39 17.52 7.09
CA PRO A 42 1.61 18.30 7.09
C PRO A 42 2.43 17.96 8.34
N GLY A 43 3.73 17.68 8.16
CA GLY A 43 4.69 17.66 9.26
C GLY A 43 4.85 19.06 9.90
N PRO A 44 5.56 19.16 11.03
CA PRO A 44 5.73 20.43 11.76
C PRO A 44 6.30 21.58 10.90
N ALA A 45 7.15 21.25 9.92
CA ALA A 45 7.78 22.20 9.00
C ALA A 45 7.05 22.30 7.63
N ASP A 46 5.98 21.53 7.42
CA ASP A 46 5.29 21.46 6.15
C ASP A 46 4.14 22.46 6.07
N GLN A 47 3.90 22.95 4.85
CA GLN A 47 2.77 23.81 4.57
C GLN A 47 1.50 22.98 4.32
N LYS A 48 0.33 23.58 4.62
CA LYS A 48 -1.00 23.03 4.32
C LYS A 48 -1.20 22.68 2.83
N TYR A 49 -0.46 23.33 1.96
CA TYR A 49 -0.47 23.10 0.51
C TYR A 49 0.93 22.84 0.02
N LEU A 50 1.07 21.92 -0.93
CA LEU A 50 2.32 21.63 -1.60
C LEU A 50 2.16 21.74 -3.12
N TYR A 51 3.18 22.24 -3.80
CA TYR A 51 3.28 22.17 -5.25
C TYR A 51 4.00 20.88 -5.64
N GLY A 52 3.37 20.05 -6.47
CA GLY A 52 3.99 18.78 -6.84
C GLY A 52 3.08 17.81 -7.59
N HIS A 53 3.44 16.55 -7.54
CA HIS A 53 2.72 15.42 -8.12
C HIS A 53 1.99 14.63 -7.04
N ILE A 54 0.87 14.00 -7.38
CA ILE A 54 0.18 13.01 -6.55
C ILE A 54 0.25 11.66 -7.24
N TRP A 55 0.77 10.67 -6.56
CA TRP A 55 0.94 9.31 -7.04
C TRP A 55 -0.07 8.37 -6.38
N VAL A 56 -0.92 7.73 -7.18
CA VAL A 56 -1.74 6.61 -6.71
C VAL A 56 -0.91 5.36 -6.90
N THR A 57 -0.51 4.74 -5.81
CA THR A 57 0.45 3.62 -5.80
C THR A 57 -0.21 2.34 -5.33
N LEU A 58 0.18 1.22 -5.94
CA LEU A 58 -0.17 -0.13 -5.56
C LEU A 58 1.09 -0.86 -5.11
N SER A 59 1.05 -1.40 -3.88
CA SER A 59 2.10 -2.23 -3.27
C SER A 59 1.54 -3.59 -2.86
N LEU A 60 2.36 -4.64 -2.88
CA LEU A 60 2.01 -5.88 -2.18
C LEU A 60 2.31 -5.71 -0.70
N ALA A 61 1.37 -6.08 0.16
CA ALA A 61 1.63 -6.25 1.59
C ALA A 61 2.03 -7.71 1.83
N VAL A 62 3.21 -7.91 2.38
CA VAL A 62 3.78 -9.22 2.65
C VAL A 62 4.26 -9.29 4.10
N ARG A 63 4.19 -10.45 4.72
CA ARG A 63 4.71 -10.66 6.08
C ARG A 63 6.03 -11.40 6.00
N HIS A 64 7.11 -10.69 6.36
CA HIS A 64 8.43 -11.27 6.49
C HIS A 64 8.55 -11.99 7.83
N PRO A 65 9.16 -13.20 7.89
CA PRO A 65 9.26 -13.96 9.15
C PRO A 65 9.96 -13.21 10.29
N CYS A 66 10.99 -12.42 9.97
CA CYS A 66 11.79 -11.70 10.96
C CYS A 66 11.47 -10.20 11.06
N PHE A 67 10.90 -9.60 10.02
CA PHE A 67 10.73 -8.14 9.95
C PHE A 67 9.27 -7.68 10.04
N GLY A 68 8.32 -8.62 10.18
CA GLY A 68 6.90 -8.32 10.22
C GLY A 68 6.34 -7.89 8.86
N ALA A 69 5.28 -7.09 8.86
CA ALA A 69 4.66 -6.64 7.64
C ALA A 69 5.54 -5.62 6.88
N LEU A 70 5.66 -5.83 5.56
CA LEU A 70 6.38 -4.97 4.62
C LEU A 70 5.46 -4.70 3.42
N ALA A 71 5.58 -3.54 2.81
CA ALA A 71 4.99 -3.28 1.53
C ALA A 71 6.06 -3.31 0.42
N LEU A 72 5.70 -3.81 -0.75
CA LEU A 72 6.57 -3.94 -1.91
C LEU A 72 5.92 -3.20 -3.07
N PRO A 73 6.32 -1.95 -3.35
CA PRO A 73 5.68 -1.13 -4.36
C PRO A 73 5.89 -1.71 -5.77
N LEU A 74 4.81 -1.77 -6.55
CA LEU A 74 4.80 -2.37 -7.87
C LEU A 74 4.61 -1.36 -8.98
N ARG A 75 3.59 -0.54 -8.83
CA ARG A 75 3.15 0.38 -9.89
C ARG A 75 2.46 1.58 -9.30
N ALA A 76 2.66 2.73 -9.93
CA ALA A 76 1.96 3.96 -9.59
C ALA A 76 1.33 4.60 -10.83
N MET A 77 0.32 5.41 -10.61
CA MET A 77 -0.31 6.25 -11.64
C MET A 77 -0.31 7.69 -11.16
N LEU A 78 0.14 8.60 -12.03
CA LEU A 78 0.17 10.02 -11.74
C LEU A 78 -1.23 10.62 -11.87
N TYR A 79 -1.70 11.25 -10.80
CA TYR A 79 -2.93 12.03 -10.82
C TYR A 79 -2.64 13.46 -11.26
N VAL A 80 -3.27 13.88 -12.35
CA VAL A 80 -3.22 15.27 -12.84
C VAL A 80 -4.60 15.90 -12.69
N ARG A 81 -4.65 17.09 -12.10
CA ARG A 81 -5.92 17.83 -11.95
C ARG A 81 -6.47 18.26 -13.31
N ARG A 82 -7.79 18.27 -13.46
CA ARG A 82 -8.45 18.66 -14.73
C ARG A 82 -7.98 20.01 -15.23
N LYS A 83 -7.85 21.00 -14.35
CA LYS A 83 -7.38 22.35 -14.73
C LYS A 83 -5.93 22.38 -15.24
N THR A 84 -5.09 21.44 -14.78
CA THR A 84 -3.67 21.34 -15.15
C THR A 84 -3.47 20.61 -16.48
N MET A 85 -4.49 19.87 -16.94
CA MET A 85 -4.45 19.18 -18.23
C MET A 85 -4.15 20.13 -19.40
N ALA A 86 -4.64 21.35 -19.37
CA ALA A 86 -4.39 22.36 -20.38
C ALA A 86 -2.91 22.76 -20.53
N LYS A 87 -2.09 22.53 -19.49
CA LYS A 87 -0.65 22.80 -19.48
C LYS A 87 0.20 21.64 -20.02
N ILE A 88 -0.41 20.46 -20.24
CA ILE A 88 0.29 19.31 -20.82
C ILE A 88 0.17 19.38 -22.34
N PRO A 89 1.29 19.32 -23.08
CA PRO A 89 1.25 19.32 -24.54
C PRO A 89 0.36 18.19 -25.08
N LYS A 90 -0.49 18.47 -26.07
CA LYS A 90 -1.45 17.50 -26.63
C LYS A 90 -0.77 16.23 -27.16
N TRP A 91 0.43 16.36 -27.73
CA TRP A 91 1.21 15.25 -28.26
C TRP A 91 1.72 14.26 -27.21
N ARG A 92 1.57 14.58 -25.89
CA ARG A 92 1.81 13.64 -24.80
C ARG A 92 0.75 12.55 -24.68
N ASP A 93 -0.41 12.72 -25.31
CA ASP A 93 -1.55 11.79 -25.23
C ASP A 93 -1.96 11.44 -23.80
N TRP A 94 -1.97 12.46 -22.93
CA TRP A 94 -2.32 12.29 -21.53
C TRP A 94 -3.82 12.50 -21.32
N THR A 95 -4.50 11.48 -20.78
CA THR A 95 -5.95 11.51 -20.53
C THR A 95 -6.27 11.73 -19.07
N PHE A 96 -7.27 12.57 -18.80
CA PHE A 96 -7.74 12.82 -17.43
C PHE A 96 -8.38 11.58 -16.81
N ALA A 97 -7.99 11.28 -15.57
CA ALA A 97 -8.66 10.29 -14.73
C ALA A 97 -8.66 10.75 -13.26
N THR A 98 -9.72 10.43 -12.53
CA THR A 98 -9.77 10.68 -11.08
C THR A 98 -8.90 9.65 -10.33
N LYS A 99 -8.47 9.96 -9.09
CA LYS A 99 -7.74 9.00 -8.25
C LYS A 99 -8.47 7.65 -8.13
N LEU A 100 -9.80 7.66 -8.02
CA LEU A 100 -10.62 6.44 -7.97
C LEU A 100 -10.51 5.59 -9.24
N VAL A 101 -10.48 6.24 -10.40
CA VAL A 101 -10.32 5.55 -11.68
C VAL A 101 -8.89 5.03 -11.85
N LEU A 102 -7.89 5.80 -11.44
CA LEU A 102 -6.47 5.38 -11.46
C LEU A 102 -6.25 4.16 -10.56
N ALA A 103 -6.77 4.18 -9.34
CA ALA A 103 -6.73 3.05 -8.42
C ALA A 103 -7.41 1.80 -9.03
N ALA A 104 -8.59 1.96 -9.65
CA ALA A 104 -9.27 0.85 -10.30
C ALA A 104 -8.45 0.27 -11.48
N ARG A 105 -7.76 1.12 -12.28
CA ARG A 105 -6.86 0.67 -13.35
C ARG A 105 -5.67 -0.14 -12.82
N LEU A 106 -5.14 0.22 -11.64
CA LEU A 106 -4.09 -0.57 -10.99
C LEU A 106 -4.59 -1.96 -10.60
N VAL A 107 -5.82 -2.06 -10.08
CA VAL A 107 -6.44 -3.36 -9.78
C VAL A 107 -6.73 -4.16 -11.04
N GLU A 108 -7.28 -3.54 -12.08
CA GLU A 108 -7.53 -4.18 -13.37
C GLU A 108 -6.24 -4.70 -14.04
N TRP A 109 -5.10 -4.06 -13.76
CA TRP A 109 -3.78 -4.51 -14.22
C TRP A 109 -3.28 -5.73 -13.43
N ILE A 110 -3.36 -5.73 -12.09
CA ILE A 110 -2.78 -6.79 -11.26
C ILE A 110 -3.65 -8.05 -11.21
N ALA A 111 -4.98 -7.91 -11.25
CA ALA A 111 -5.93 -9.01 -11.03
C ALA A 111 -5.75 -10.18 -12.00
N PRO A 112 -5.61 -9.99 -13.34
CA PRO A 112 -5.41 -11.11 -14.25
C PRO A 112 -4.09 -11.84 -14.01
N ILE A 113 -3.03 -11.14 -13.62
CA ILE A 113 -1.71 -11.72 -13.36
C ILE A 113 -1.76 -12.64 -12.12
N VAL A 114 -2.39 -12.15 -11.03
CA VAL A 114 -2.56 -12.93 -9.79
C VAL A 114 -3.46 -14.15 -10.05
N LYS A 115 -4.54 -13.96 -10.80
CA LYS A 115 -5.44 -15.06 -11.19
C LYS A 115 -4.73 -16.13 -12.03
N GLN A 116 -3.89 -15.72 -12.99
CA GLN A 116 -3.08 -16.63 -13.80
C GLN A 116 -2.09 -17.44 -12.95
N ALA A 117 -1.59 -16.87 -11.85
CA ALA A 117 -0.77 -17.55 -10.87
C ALA A 117 -1.56 -18.50 -9.93
N GLY A 118 -2.86 -18.70 -10.16
CA GLY A 118 -3.74 -19.55 -9.34
C GLY A 118 -4.07 -18.99 -7.96
N LYS A 119 -3.85 -17.69 -7.73
CA LYS A 119 -4.00 -17.05 -6.42
C LYS A 119 -5.22 -16.12 -6.37
N THR A 120 -5.71 -15.85 -5.16
CA THR A 120 -6.77 -14.87 -4.91
C THR A 120 -6.17 -13.52 -4.58
N LEU A 121 -6.84 -12.43 -4.99
CA LEU A 121 -6.38 -11.06 -4.74
C LEU A 121 -7.32 -10.34 -3.79
N TRP A 122 -6.78 -9.85 -2.70
CA TRP A 122 -7.41 -8.94 -1.77
C TRP A 122 -6.79 -7.56 -1.89
N ILE A 123 -7.63 -6.54 -2.02
CA ILE A 123 -7.19 -5.13 -2.14
C ILE A 123 -7.63 -4.38 -0.89
N VAL A 124 -6.68 -3.76 -0.22
CA VAL A 124 -6.95 -2.90 0.94
C VAL A 124 -6.82 -1.44 0.54
N VAL A 125 -7.81 -0.64 0.92
CA VAL A 125 -7.86 0.78 0.59
C VAL A 125 -8.32 1.62 1.78
N ASP A 126 -7.92 2.89 1.80
CA ASP A 126 -8.49 3.87 2.72
C ASP A 126 -9.93 4.23 2.36
N GLY A 127 -10.65 4.82 3.32
CA GLY A 127 -12.05 5.27 3.16
C GLY A 127 -12.29 6.24 2.02
N GLY A 128 -11.26 6.97 1.59
CA GLY A 128 -11.29 7.84 0.42
C GLY A 128 -11.60 7.10 -0.89
N TYR A 129 -11.16 5.86 -1.01
CA TYR A 129 -11.37 4.98 -2.17
C TYR A 129 -12.66 4.17 -2.11
N VAL A 130 -13.32 4.07 -0.95
CA VAL A 130 -14.54 3.26 -0.75
C VAL A 130 -15.76 3.95 -1.40
N LYS A 131 -15.71 4.11 -2.71
CA LYS A 131 -16.76 4.77 -3.53
C LYS A 131 -17.09 3.95 -4.78
N ALA A 132 -18.30 4.14 -5.28
CA ALA A 132 -18.84 3.38 -6.42
C ALA A 132 -17.93 3.36 -7.66
N PRO A 133 -17.24 4.46 -8.09
CA PRO A 133 -16.37 4.42 -9.27
C PRO A 133 -15.19 3.45 -9.13
N PHE A 134 -14.64 3.28 -7.93
CA PHE A 134 -13.60 2.30 -7.64
C PHE A 134 -14.21 0.90 -7.44
N LEU A 135 -15.12 0.74 -6.48
CA LEU A 135 -15.66 -0.57 -6.10
C LEU A 135 -16.33 -1.32 -7.26
N LYS A 136 -17.13 -0.63 -8.08
CA LYS A 136 -17.81 -1.28 -9.22
C LYS A 136 -16.84 -1.82 -10.26
N ARG A 137 -15.71 -1.16 -10.48
CA ARG A 137 -14.71 -1.61 -11.45
C ARG A 137 -13.90 -2.77 -10.92
N THR A 138 -13.43 -2.66 -9.68
CA THR A 138 -12.61 -3.69 -9.02
C THR A 138 -13.38 -4.99 -8.82
N LEU A 139 -14.63 -4.93 -8.42
CA LEU A 139 -15.48 -6.12 -8.26
C LEU A 139 -15.79 -6.86 -9.57
N ARG A 140 -15.74 -6.16 -10.72
CA ARG A 140 -15.92 -6.81 -12.04
C ARG A 140 -14.75 -7.76 -12.39
N VAL A 141 -13.56 -7.50 -11.88
CA VAL A 141 -12.38 -8.37 -12.09
C VAL A 141 -12.23 -9.44 -11.03
N GLY A 142 -13.24 -9.62 -10.15
CA GLY A 142 -13.33 -10.74 -9.21
C GLY A 142 -12.39 -10.65 -8.00
N VAL A 143 -12.04 -9.44 -7.55
CA VAL A 143 -11.20 -9.24 -6.37
C VAL A 143 -12.03 -8.92 -5.13
N THR A 144 -11.52 -9.28 -3.96
CA THR A 144 -12.08 -8.86 -2.67
C THR A 144 -11.50 -7.50 -2.30
N VAL A 145 -12.35 -6.59 -1.85
CA VAL A 145 -11.94 -5.27 -1.36
C VAL A 145 -12.22 -5.16 0.13
N ILE A 146 -11.18 -4.77 0.88
CA ILE A 146 -11.26 -4.40 2.29
C ILE A 146 -11.01 -2.89 2.40
N GLY A 147 -11.75 -2.23 3.27
CA GLY A 147 -11.56 -0.81 3.48
C GLY A 147 -12.24 -0.28 4.73
N ARG A 148 -11.96 0.97 5.06
CA ARG A 148 -12.62 1.68 6.14
C ARG A 148 -13.90 2.33 5.64
N LEU A 149 -15.00 2.08 6.32
CA LEU A 149 -16.26 2.80 6.08
C LEU A 149 -16.24 4.15 6.80
N ARG A 150 -17.02 5.09 6.29
CA ARG A 150 -17.35 6.29 7.06
C ARG A 150 -18.34 5.91 8.18
N LYS A 151 -18.27 6.58 9.32
CA LYS A 151 -19.20 6.35 10.46
C LYS A 151 -20.67 6.56 10.08
N ASP A 152 -20.93 7.39 9.06
CA ASP A 152 -22.26 7.68 8.50
C ASP A 152 -22.59 6.89 7.24
N ALA A 153 -21.87 5.80 6.94
CA ALA A 153 -22.07 5.01 5.73
C ALA A 153 -23.53 4.50 5.62
N ALA A 154 -24.11 4.69 4.44
CA ALA A 154 -25.50 4.32 4.17
C ALA A 154 -25.66 2.80 3.94
N LEU A 155 -25.62 2.05 5.04
CA LEU A 155 -25.82 0.62 5.06
C LEU A 155 -27.31 0.26 5.20
N ARG A 156 -27.67 -0.92 4.70
CA ARG A 156 -29.01 -1.49 4.88
C ARG A 156 -28.91 -2.94 5.32
N ASP A 157 -30.02 -3.43 5.91
CA ASP A 157 -30.18 -4.84 6.26
C ASP A 157 -30.11 -5.75 5.01
N LEU A 158 -30.11 -7.05 5.25
CA LEU A 158 -30.20 -8.02 4.17
C LEU A 158 -31.61 -8.03 3.58
N PRO A 159 -31.79 -8.28 2.28
CA PRO A 159 -33.09 -8.46 1.70
C PRO A 159 -33.77 -9.69 2.33
N ARG A 160 -35.06 -9.55 2.65
CA ARG A 160 -35.86 -10.63 3.21
C ARG A 160 -35.85 -11.86 2.29
N LYS A 161 -35.47 -13.02 2.83
CA LYS A 161 -35.63 -14.30 2.15
C LYS A 161 -37.11 -14.62 2.04
N LEU A 162 -37.53 -15.11 0.88
CA LEU A 162 -38.91 -15.60 0.70
C LEU A 162 -39.13 -16.86 1.55
N ARG A 163 -40.30 -17.00 2.14
CA ARG A 163 -40.70 -18.24 2.78
C ARG A 163 -41.01 -19.32 1.72
N ARG A 164 -40.92 -20.59 2.12
CA ARG A 164 -41.26 -21.71 1.22
C ARG A 164 -42.69 -21.54 0.72
N GLY A 165 -42.92 -21.56 -0.62
CA GLY A 165 -44.21 -21.32 -1.25
C GLY A 165 -44.56 -19.85 -1.53
N GLU A 166 -43.83 -18.89 -1.00
CA GLU A 166 -44.03 -17.45 -1.27
C GLU A 166 -43.53 -17.08 -2.66
N ARG A 167 -44.39 -16.59 -3.54
CA ARG A 167 -44.04 -16.12 -4.88
C ARG A 167 -43.89 -14.60 -4.86
N ARG A 168 -42.86 -14.09 -5.53
CA ARG A 168 -42.63 -12.66 -5.68
C ARG A 168 -42.73 -12.27 -7.14
N ARG A 169 -43.44 -11.17 -7.45
CA ARG A 169 -43.40 -10.56 -8.77
C ARG A 169 -42.17 -9.66 -8.93
N GLY A 170 -41.50 -9.78 -10.07
CA GLY A 170 -40.37 -8.95 -10.45
C GLY A 170 -39.00 -9.41 -9.90
N ARG A 171 -37.97 -8.62 -10.17
CA ARG A 171 -36.57 -8.92 -9.80
C ARG A 171 -36.38 -8.93 -8.28
N PRO A 172 -35.70 -9.93 -7.72
CA PRO A 172 -35.39 -9.96 -6.29
C PRO A 172 -34.64 -8.70 -5.85
N PRO A 173 -34.96 -8.08 -4.70
CA PRO A 173 -34.28 -6.92 -4.19
C PRO A 173 -32.85 -7.30 -3.79
N LYS A 174 -31.89 -6.48 -4.22
CA LYS A 174 -30.49 -6.63 -3.82
C LYS A 174 -30.19 -6.03 -2.44
N TYR A 175 -31.03 -5.13 -1.95
CA TYR A 175 -30.83 -4.36 -0.71
C TYR A 175 -32.03 -4.52 0.19
N GLY A 176 -31.79 -4.58 1.49
CA GLY A 176 -32.83 -4.59 2.48
C GLY A 176 -33.59 -3.26 2.58
N LYS A 177 -34.69 -3.27 3.33
CA LYS A 177 -35.55 -2.09 3.48
C LYS A 177 -35.08 -1.12 4.55
N HIS A 178 -34.52 -1.65 5.66
CA HIS A 178 -34.17 -0.84 6.83
C HIS A 178 -32.72 -0.33 6.75
N LYS A 179 -32.51 0.91 7.16
CA LYS A 179 -31.17 1.49 7.30
C LYS A 179 -30.51 0.96 8.57
N ILE A 180 -29.23 0.68 8.50
CA ILE A 180 -28.38 0.33 9.65
C ILE A 180 -27.57 1.58 10.03
N SER A 181 -27.69 2.00 11.29
CA SER A 181 -26.83 3.04 11.88
C SER A 181 -25.65 2.36 12.56
N LEU A 182 -24.43 2.66 12.08
CA LEU A 182 -23.20 2.17 12.69
C LEU A 182 -23.02 2.70 14.10
N ALA A 183 -23.35 3.98 14.36
CA ALA A 183 -23.26 4.57 15.68
C ALA A 183 -24.19 3.87 16.70
N LYS A 184 -25.45 3.57 16.33
CA LYS A 184 -26.36 2.80 17.21
C LYS A 184 -25.83 1.39 17.46
N ARG A 185 -25.25 0.75 16.43
CA ARG A 185 -24.63 -0.57 16.59
C ARG A 185 -23.40 -0.55 17.50
N ALA A 186 -22.54 0.45 17.36
CA ALA A 186 -21.39 0.62 18.23
C ALA A 186 -21.79 0.91 19.69
N ALA A 187 -22.79 1.75 19.91
CA ALA A 187 -23.28 2.10 21.26
C ALA A 187 -24.04 0.96 21.98
N HIS A 188 -24.54 -0.04 21.25
CA HIS A 188 -25.24 -1.16 21.88
C HIS A 188 -24.24 -2.03 22.67
N ARG A 189 -24.58 -2.40 23.91
CA ARG A 189 -23.68 -3.14 24.81
C ARG A 189 -23.44 -4.59 24.38
N GLU A 190 -24.44 -5.25 23.84
CA GLU A 190 -24.37 -6.66 23.45
C GLU A 190 -23.73 -6.87 22.08
N GLY A 191 -23.21 -8.09 21.86
CA GLY A 191 -22.65 -8.53 20.57
C GLY A 191 -21.24 -8.07 20.30
N TRP A 192 -20.51 -7.63 21.34
CA TRP A 192 -19.08 -7.45 21.29
C TRP A 192 -18.38 -8.79 21.52
N GLU A 193 -17.39 -9.06 20.72
CA GLU A 193 -16.53 -10.24 20.74
C GLU A 193 -15.07 -9.82 20.85
N VAL A 194 -14.21 -10.68 21.40
CA VAL A 194 -12.76 -10.44 21.49
C VAL A 194 -12.05 -11.50 20.67
N ALA A 195 -11.09 -11.06 19.85
CA ALA A 195 -10.17 -11.97 19.17
C ALA A 195 -8.73 -11.45 19.24
N GLN A 196 -7.78 -12.40 19.23
CA GLN A 196 -6.37 -12.06 19.06
C GLN A 196 -6.11 -11.73 17.60
N CYS A 197 -5.55 -10.55 17.37
CA CYS A 197 -5.22 -10.06 16.04
C CYS A 197 -3.75 -9.63 15.99
N THR A 198 -3.07 -9.94 14.88
CA THR A 198 -1.71 -9.47 14.64
C THR A 198 -1.77 -8.10 13.96
N VAL A 199 -1.49 -7.05 14.71
CA VAL A 199 -1.57 -5.65 14.30
C VAL A 199 -0.22 -4.99 14.55
N TYR A 200 0.37 -4.39 13.52
CA TYR A 200 1.69 -3.73 13.59
C TYR A 200 2.81 -4.62 14.14
N GLY A 201 2.75 -5.92 13.84
CA GLY A 201 3.75 -6.89 14.29
C GLY A 201 3.57 -7.41 15.73
N GLN A 202 2.51 -7.01 16.42
CA GLN A 202 2.16 -7.47 17.76
C GLN A 202 0.82 -8.20 17.76
N THR A 203 0.72 -9.28 18.51
CA THR A 203 -0.55 -9.97 18.74
C THR A 203 -1.24 -9.36 19.95
N VAL A 204 -2.37 -8.70 19.68
CA VAL A 204 -3.14 -7.97 20.71
C VAL A 204 -4.61 -8.37 20.67
N PRO A 205 -5.31 -8.37 21.80
CA PRO A 205 -6.75 -8.56 21.82
C PRO A 205 -7.44 -7.33 21.18
N LYS A 206 -8.40 -7.57 20.28
CA LYS A 206 -9.26 -6.54 19.70
C LYS A 206 -10.71 -6.83 20.02
N LEU A 207 -11.40 -5.81 20.55
CA LEU A 207 -12.83 -5.85 20.80
C LEU A 207 -13.57 -5.40 19.55
N TYR A 208 -14.47 -6.26 19.02
CA TYR A 208 -15.14 -6.00 17.75
C TYR A 208 -16.58 -6.49 17.74
N LYS A 209 -17.36 -5.99 16.80
CA LYS A 209 -18.66 -6.52 16.36
C LYS A 209 -18.62 -6.85 14.89
N THR A 210 -19.27 -7.93 14.47
CA THR A 210 -19.37 -8.27 13.05
C THR A 210 -20.81 -8.57 12.65
N PHE A 211 -21.18 -8.16 11.43
CA PHE A 211 -22.48 -8.44 10.86
C PHE A 211 -22.48 -8.29 9.33
N LEU A 212 -23.47 -8.85 8.68
CA LEU A 212 -23.70 -8.66 7.25
C LEU A 212 -24.62 -7.47 7.01
N ALA A 213 -24.29 -6.67 6.00
CA ALA A 213 -25.10 -5.55 5.55
C ALA A 213 -25.10 -5.48 4.01
N THR A 214 -26.04 -4.74 3.44
CA THR A 214 -25.97 -4.40 2.02
C THR A 214 -25.49 -2.97 1.85
N TYR A 215 -24.57 -2.79 0.88
CA TYR A 215 -23.93 -1.51 0.59
C TYR A 215 -24.00 -1.18 -0.91
N ARG A 216 -24.68 -0.06 -1.25
CA ARG A 216 -24.92 0.30 -2.66
C ARG A 216 -23.63 0.50 -3.48
N PRO A 217 -22.58 1.18 -2.97
CA PRO A 217 -21.33 1.33 -3.71
C PRO A 217 -20.67 -0.01 -4.06
N ALA A 218 -20.75 -1.03 -3.18
CA ALA A 218 -20.25 -2.37 -3.42
C ALA A 218 -21.20 -3.22 -4.28
N GLY A 219 -22.46 -2.77 -4.48
CA GLY A 219 -23.44 -3.46 -5.32
C GLY A 219 -24.07 -4.71 -4.72
N GLY A 220 -23.89 -4.97 -3.41
CA GLY A 220 -24.40 -6.19 -2.77
C GLY A 220 -24.14 -6.25 -1.28
N VAL A 221 -24.07 -7.50 -0.80
CA VAL A 221 -23.78 -7.83 0.59
C VAL A 221 -22.30 -7.62 0.87
N ILE A 222 -22.00 -7.10 2.05
CA ILE A 222 -20.66 -6.93 2.59
C ILE A 222 -20.61 -7.47 4.02
N ARG A 223 -19.44 -7.91 4.48
CA ARG A 223 -19.12 -8.12 5.89
C ARG A 223 -18.70 -6.79 6.49
N VAL A 224 -19.30 -6.41 7.61
CA VAL A 224 -18.93 -5.21 8.36
C VAL A 224 -18.33 -5.64 9.69
N VAL A 225 -17.23 -5.00 10.09
CA VAL A 225 -16.58 -5.16 11.38
C VAL A 225 -16.43 -3.79 12.01
N ILE A 226 -16.97 -3.60 13.21
CA ILE A 226 -16.74 -2.42 14.04
C ILE A 226 -15.72 -2.79 15.09
N VAL A 227 -14.60 -2.08 15.15
CA VAL A 227 -13.55 -2.28 16.16
C VAL A 227 -13.61 -1.12 17.14
N GLU A 228 -13.53 -1.42 18.43
CA GLU A 228 -13.34 -0.42 19.48
C GLU A 228 -11.84 -0.20 19.73
N GLU A 229 -11.41 1.05 19.77
CA GLU A 229 -10.02 1.43 19.99
C GLU A 229 -9.97 2.84 20.61
N ASP A 230 -9.23 3.00 21.71
CA ASP A 230 -8.98 4.28 22.39
C ASP A 230 -10.28 5.11 22.67
N HIS A 231 -11.32 4.46 23.20
CA HIS A 231 -12.63 5.06 23.48
C HIS A 231 -13.40 5.56 22.25
N ASP A 232 -12.96 5.19 21.05
CA ASP A 232 -13.66 5.45 19.78
C ASP A 232 -13.91 4.12 19.04
N TRP A 233 -14.61 4.18 17.92
CA TRP A 233 -14.88 2.98 17.14
C TRP A 233 -14.64 3.23 15.65
N TYR A 234 -14.18 2.20 14.98
CA TYR A 234 -13.79 2.26 13.57
C TYR A 234 -14.49 1.15 12.76
N PRO A 235 -15.28 1.50 11.73
CA PRO A 235 -15.96 0.51 10.92
C PRO A 235 -15.12 0.12 9.71
N PHE A 236 -14.88 -1.17 9.57
CA PHE A 236 -14.24 -1.79 8.41
C PHE A 236 -15.22 -2.67 7.66
N PHE A 237 -14.91 -3.01 6.42
CA PHE A 237 -15.72 -3.94 5.66
C PHE A 237 -14.87 -4.80 4.74
N SER A 238 -15.43 -5.95 4.35
CA SER A 238 -14.98 -6.75 3.21
C SER A 238 -16.13 -6.95 2.23
N THR A 239 -15.82 -6.92 0.94
CA THR A 239 -16.79 -7.30 -0.12
C THR A 239 -17.00 -8.81 -0.21
N ASP A 240 -16.17 -9.62 0.45
CA ASP A 240 -16.41 -11.02 0.71
C ASP A 240 -17.21 -11.18 2.02
N PRO A 241 -18.47 -11.65 1.95
CA PRO A 241 -19.30 -11.86 3.14
C PRO A 241 -18.78 -12.95 4.09
N ASN A 242 -17.89 -13.83 3.59
CA ASN A 242 -17.35 -14.96 4.36
C ASN A 242 -16.01 -14.60 5.06
N ALA A 243 -15.43 -13.46 4.74
CA ALA A 243 -14.21 -12.99 5.43
C ALA A 243 -14.45 -12.89 6.92
N THR A 244 -13.54 -13.41 7.74
CA THR A 244 -13.59 -13.32 9.19
C THR A 244 -13.26 -11.91 9.68
N ALA A 245 -13.67 -11.57 10.89
CA ALA A 245 -13.34 -10.29 11.50
C ALA A 245 -11.82 -10.12 11.66
N VAL A 246 -11.11 -11.17 12.08
CA VAL A 246 -9.65 -11.16 12.23
C VAL A 246 -8.96 -10.86 10.90
N GLU A 247 -9.34 -11.56 9.81
CA GLU A 247 -8.75 -11.31 8.49
C GLU A 247 -8.95 -9.86 8.02
N ILE A 248 -10.12 -9.27 8.29
CA ILE A 248 -10.41 -7.88 7.92
C ILE A 248 -9.56 -6.92 8.75
N ILE A 249 -9.48 -7.11 10.06
CA ILE A 249 -8.70 -6.26 10.98
C ILE A 249 -7.22 -6.31 10.62
N GLU A 250 -6.65 -7.52 10.52
CA GLU A 250 -5.24 -7.70 10.21
C GLU A 250 -4.85 -7.18 8.83
N SER A 251 -5.67 -7.47 7.80
CA SER A 251 -5.42 -6.96 6.45
C SER A 251 -5.46 -5.44 6.41
N PHE A 252 -6.37 -4.81 7.16
CA PHE A 252 -6.44 -3.34 7.23
C PHE A 252 -5.26 -2.75 8.00
N ALA A 253 -4.78 -3.42 9.05
CA ALA A 253 -3.57 -3.00 9.77
C ALA A 253 -2.33 -3.08 8.88
N ASP A 254 -2.19 -4.13 8.08
CA ASP A 254 -1.09 -4.28 7.12
C ASP A 254 -1.05 -3.15 6.07
N ARG A 255 -2.16 -2.41 5.84
CA ARG A 255 -2.19 -1.22 4.98
C ARG A 255 -1.20 -0.14 5.41
N ALA A 256 -0.96 0.02 6.70
CA ALA A 256 -0.05 1.04 7.20
C ALA A 256 1.38 0.89 6.65
N THR A 257 1.76 -0.30 6.18
CA THR A 257 3.08 -0.54 5.59
C THR A 257 3.34 0.29 4.33
N ILE A 258 2.30 0.70 3.59
CA ILE A 258 2.47 1.56 2.40
C ILE A 258 2.93 2.97 2.77
N GLU A 259 2.62 3.44 3.98
CA GLU A 259 3.06 4.75 4.47
C GLU A 259 4.59 4.74 4.70
N GLN A 260 5.13 3.61 5.19
CA GLN A 260 6.58 3.40 5.29
C GLN A 260 7.24 3.34 3.91
N ASP A 261 6.64 2.65 2.92
CA ASP A 261 7.10 2.67 1.53
C ASP A 261 7.23 4.11 1.00
N PHE A 262 6.19 4.92 1.23
CA PHE A 262 6.17 6.30 0.77
C PHE A 262 7.27 7.14 1.42
N HIS A 263 7.55 6.89 2.70
CA HIS A 263 8.67 7.50 3.40
C HIS A 263 9.98 7.07 2.75
N ASP A 264 10.24 5.77 2.65
CA ASP A 264 11.51 5.23 2.17
C ASP A 264 11.78 5.59 0.70
N VAL A 265 10.77 5.53 -0.17
CA VAL A 265 10.90 5.93 -1.57
C VAL A 265 11.24 7.42 -1.71
N LYS A 266 10.74 8.29 -0.83
CA LYS A 266 11.04 9.72 -0.84
C LYS A 266 12.39 10.05 -0.18
N GLU A 267 12.63 9.53 1.01
CA GLU A 267 13.78 9.93 1.83
C GLU A 267 15.04 9.13 1.49
N VAL A 268 14.90 7.85 1.14
CA VAL A 268 16.04 6.98 0.83
C VAL A 268 16.42 7.04 -0.66
N TRP A 269 15.42 7.12 -1.55
CA TRP A 269 15.60 7.10 -3.00
C TRP A 269 15.39 8.44 -3.69
N GLY A 270 15.00 9.48 -2.96
CA GLY A 270 14.84 10.84 -3.47
C GLY A 270 13.69 11.01 -4.48
N ALA A 271 12.62 10.22 -4.37
CA ALA A 271 11.46 10.37 -5.23
C ALA A 271 10.84 11.78 -5.07
N GLY A 272 10.74 12.51 -6.16
CA GLY A 272 10.35 13.92 -6.17
C GLY A 272 11.52 14.90 -6.32
N GLN A 273 12.76 14.49 -6.09
CA GLN A 273 13.95 15.34 -6.21
C GLN A 273 14.53 15.37 -7.64
N GLN A 274 14.07 14.48 -8.53
CA GLN A 274 14.54 14.41 -9.91
C GLN A 274 14.27 15.72 -10.68
N GLN A 275 15.28 16.20 -11.39
CA GLN A 275 15.23 17.44 -12.16
C GLN A 275 14.74 17.21 -13.60
N VAL A 276 13.55 16.65 -13.75
CA VAL A 276 12.94 16.40 -15.05
C VAL A 276 11.57 17.09 -15.17
N ARG A 277 11.26 17.63 -16.36
CA ARG A 277 10.02 18.39 -16.61
C ARG A 277 8.93 17.55 -17.26
N ASN A 278 9.32 16.63 -18.13
CA ASN A 278 8.44 15.79 -18.92
C ASN A 278 7.64 14.82 -18.06
N ILE A 279 6.33 14.71 -18.30
CA ILE A 279 5.42 13.86 -17.52
C ILE A 279 5.78 12.37 -17.61
N TRP A 280 6.15 11.87 -18.79
CA TRP A 280 6.54 10.47 -18.97
C TRP A 280 7.87 10.14 -18.28
N THR A 281 8.83 11.06 -18.33
CA THR A 281 10.11 10.91 -17.63
C THR A 281 9.89 10.93 -16.10
N ASN A 282 9.01 11.81 -15.60
CA ASN A 282 8.63 11.79 -14.18
C ASN A 282 8.04 10.45 -13.78
N LEU A 283 7.14 9.90 -14.62
CA LEU A 283 6.52 8.59 -14.38
C LEU A 283 7.58 7.47 -14.36
N ALA A 284 8.50 7.47 -15.33
CA ALA A 284 9.56 6.47 -15.42
C ALA A 284 10.49 6.50 -14.21
N VAL A 285 10.97 7.68 -13.82
CA VAL A 285 11.87 7.84 -12.64
C VAL A 285 11.15 7.42 -11.35
N TYR A 286 9.89 7.80 -11.18
CA TYR A 286 9.14 7.37 -10.00
C TYR A 286 9.00 5.84 -9.93
N HIS A 287 8.71 5.16 -11.06
CA HIS A 287 8.68 3.71 -11.11
C HIS A 287 10.04 3.07 -10.85
N LEU A 288 11.13 3.67 -11.33
CA LEU A 288 12.47 3.19 -11.03
C LEU A 288 12.75 3.20 -9.53
N ASN A 289 12.39 4.29 -8.84
CA ASN A 289 12.53 4.37 -7.38
C ASN A 289 11.70 3.29 -6.65
N LEU A 290 10.45 3.05 -7.09
CA LEU A 290 9.60 1.97 -6.55
C LEU A 290 10.25 0.59 -6.75
N TRP A 291 10.77 0.33 -7.94
CA TRP A 291 11.33 -0.98 -8.27
C TRP A 291 12.67 -1.22 -7.59
N ILE A 292 13.52 -0.21 -7.47
CA ILE A 292 14.77 -0.32 -6.72
C ILE A 292 14.47 -0.61 -5.24
N HIS A 293 13.51 0.09 -4.65
CA HIS A 293 13.04 -0.22 -3.29
C HIS A 293 12.65 -1.69 -3.16
N THR A 294 11.77 -2.17 -4.04
CA THR A 294 11.31 -3.58 -4.02
C THR A 294 12.45 -4.56 -4.24
N LEU A 295 13.42 -4.25 -5.11
CA LEU A 295 14.59 -5.11 -5.35
C LEU A 295 15.50 -5.22 -4.14
N VAL A 296 15.70 -4.12 -3.40
CA VAL A 296 16.49 -4.14 -2.15
C VAL A 296 15.80 -4.98 -1.07
N GLU A 297 14.48 -4.86 -0.93
CA GLU A 297 13.72 -5.71 -0.02
C GLU A 297 13.83 -7.19 -0.41
N LEU A 298 13.72 -7.50 -1.70
CA LEU A 298 13.84 -8.86 -2.21
C LEU A 298 15.26 -9.43 -2.02
N TRP A 299 16.30 -8.62 -2.29
CA TRP A 299 17.69 -9.00 -2.05
C TRP A 299 17.96 -9.34 -0.58
N SER A 300 17.36 -8.58 0.35
CA SER A 300 17.54 -8.77 1.79
C SER A 300 16.68 -9.90 2.38
N TRP A 301 15.73 -10.45 1.62
CA TRP A 301 14.66 -11.32 2.13
C TRP A 301 15.16 -12.53 2.92
N SER A 302 16.19 -13.20 2.41
CA SER A 302 16.73 -14.45 3.02
C SER A 302 18.02 -14.20 3.80
N ARG A 303 18.46 -12.95 3.97
CA ARG A 303 19.73 -12.65 4.61
C ARG A 303 19.60 -12.58 6.12
N PRO A 304 20.58 -13.07 6.86
CA PRO A 304 20.60 -12.93 8.32
C PRO A 304 20.74 -11.46 8.70
N ARG A 305 20.13 -11.10 9.82
CA ARG A 305 20.07 -9.72 10.32
C ARG A 305 21.47 -9.06 10.43
N GLY A 306 22.47 -9.83 10.88
CA GLY A 306 23.84 -9.32 11.04
C GLY A 306 24.53 -8.91 9.74
N GLU A 307 24.09 -9.44 8.58
CA GLU A 307 24.63 -9.05 7.27
C GLU A 307 23.99 -7.76 6.72
N ILE A 308 22.78 -7.41 7.18
CA ILE A 308 22.00 -6.30 6.65
C ILE A 308 21.96 -5.09 7.61
N CYS A 309 22.48 -5.21 8.81
CA CYS A 309 22.49 -4.12 9.78
C CYS A 309 23.80 -4.10 10.56
N ASP A 310 24.71 -3.21 10.17
CA ASP A 310 25.95 -2.94 10.89
C ASP A 310 25.79 -1.70 11.78
N ARG A 311 25.80 -1.89 13.09
CA ARG A 311 25.62 -0.84 14.09
C ARG A 311 26.92 -0.44 14.82
N ARG A 312 28.06 -0.95 14.39
CA ARG A 312 29.34 -0.64 15.03
C ARG A 312 29.63 0.86 15.08
N GLN A 313 29.13 1.61 14.09
CA GLN A 313 29.28 3.06 14.02
C GLN A 313 28.12 3.84 14.67
N SER A 314 27.14 3.15 15.22
CA SER A 314 25.97 3.74 15.87
C SER A 314 25.69 3.06 17.22
N PRO A 315 26.62 3.16 18.19
CA PRO A 315 26.50 2.45 19.46
C PRO A 315 25.30 2.91 20.31
N TRP A 316 24.70 4.04 19.98
CA TRP A 316 23.47 4.57 20.59
C TRP A 316 22.19 3.98 19.98
N ASP A 317 22.28 3.27 18.84
CA ASP A 317 21.10 2.67 18.19
C ASP A 317 20.68 1.39 18.93
N ASP A 318 19.37 1.16 19.02
CA ASP A 318 18.82 -0.05 19.62
C ASP A 318 19.25 -1.29 18.83
N THR A 319 20.01 -2.18 19.49
CA THR A 319 20.50 -3.44 18.89
C THR A 319 19.36 -4.35 18.44
N ASP A 320 18.19 -4.24 19.06
CA ASP A 320 17.03 -5.08 18.77
C ASP A 320 16.06 -4.46 17.77
N ARG A 321 16.29 -3.20 17.39
CA ARG A 321 15.53 -2.58 16.29
C ARG A 321 15.68 -3.39 15.00
N ARG A 322 14.55 -3.69 14.35
CA ARG A 322 14.58 -4.32 13.03
C ARG A 322 15.37 -3.47 12.03
N PRO A 323 16.13 -4.07 11.08
CA PRO A 323 16.79 -3.32 10.02
C PRO A 323 15.79 -2.46 9.24
N SER A 324 16.12 -1.19 9.05
CA SER A 324 15.37 -0.27 8.19
C SER A 324 15.64 -0.55 6.71
N HIS A 325 14.86 0.04 5.82
CA HIS A 325 15.16 0.01 4.39
C HIS A 325 16.52 0.65 4.06
N ALA A 326 16.87 1.73 4.77
CA ALA A 326 18.16 2.38 4.63
C ALA A 326 19.33 1.45 5.02
N ASP A 327 19.19 0.66 6.10
CA ASP A 327 20.20 -0.33 6.50
C ASP A 327 20.42 -1.37 5.38
N ARG A 328 19.32 -1.90 4.81
CA ARG A 328 19.37 -2.87 3.70
C ARG A 328 20.03 -2.27 2.46
N ARG A 329 19.70 -1.03 2.11
CA ARG A 329 20.34 -0.32 1.00
C ARG A 329 21.85 -0.18 1.22
N LYS A 330 22.29 0.24 2.41
CA LYS A 330 23.71 0.36 2.76
C LYS A 330 24.43 -0.97 2.68
N ALA A 331 23.84 -2.04 3.20
CA ALA A 331 24.42 -3.39 3.13
C ALA A 331 24.57 -3.88 1.68
N LEU A 332 23.57 -3.66 0.82
CA LEU A 332 23.68 -3.97 -0.60
C LEU A 332 24.75 -3.15 -1.29
N GLN A 333 24.82 -1.85 -1.00
CA GLN A 333 25.84 -0.95 -1.55
C GLN A 333 27.24 -1.43 -1.18
N ARG A 334 27.47 -1.80 0.09
CA ARG A 334 28.73 -2.38 0.56
C ARG A 334 29.08 -3.65 -0.20
N GLN A 335 28.16 -4.58 -0.34
CA GLN A 335 28.38 -5.84 -1.09
C GLN A 335 28.77 -5.58 -2.56
N ILE A 336 28.10 -4.63 -3.22
CA ILE A 336 28.43 -4.28 -4.61
C ILE A 336 29.86 -3.72 -4.68
N MET A 337 30.21 -2.78 -3.78
CA MET A 337 31.56 -2.19 -3.75
C MET A 337 32.65 -3.23 -3.46
N GLU A 338 32.43 -4.15 -2.52
CA GLU A 338 33.34 -5.24 -2.22
C GLU A 338 33.52 -6.18 -3.42
N HIS A 339 32.43 -6.51 -4.13
CA HIS A 339 32.50 -7.32 -5.34
C HIS A 339 33.28 -6.63 -6.45
N GLU A 340 33.03 -5.35 -6.73
CA GLU A 340 33.77 -4.59 -7.74
C GLU A 340 35.26 -4.52 -7.40
N LEU A 341 35.61 -4.23 -6.14
CA LEU A 341 37.02 -4.18 -5.70
C LEU A 341 37.68 -5.55 -5.79
N SER A 342 37.02 -6.62 -5.42
CA SER A 342 37.57 -7.99 -5.54
C SER A 342 37.82 -8.38 -7.00
N THR A 343 36.91 -7.99 -7.90
CA THR A 343 37.03 -8.23 -9.34
C THR A 343 38.23 -7.44 -9.92
N LEU A 344 38.38 -6.17 -9.54
CA LEU A 344 39.51 -5.36 -9.97
C LEU A 344 40.87 -5.92 -9.44
N ALA A 345 40.90 -6.36 -8.17
CA ALA A 345 42.08 -6.93 -7.57
C ALA A 345 42.50 -8.29 -8.18
N ALA A 346 41.51 -9.03 -8.72
CA ALA A 346 41.78 -10.28 -9.44
C ALA A 346 42.43 -10.05 -10.80
N VAL A 347 42.14 -8.92 -11.46
CA VAL A 347 42.74 -8.54 -12.76
C VAL A 347 44.12 -7.89 -12.60
N GLN A 348 44.30 -7.08 -11.57
CA GLN A 348 45.57 -6.43 -11.26
C GLN A 348 45.77 -6.39 -9.74
N PRO A 349 46.92 -6.93 -9.21
CA PRO A 349 47.20 -6.84 -7.78
C PRO A 349 47.28 -5.38 -7.33
N LEU A 350 46.29 -4.98 -6.51
CA LEU A 350 46.26 -3.62 -5.99
C LEU A 350 47.22 -3.46 -4.80
N PRO A 351 48.00 -2.37 -4.72
CA PRO A 351 48.85 -2.08 -3.57
C PRO A 351 48.03 -2.07 -2.26
N ARG A 352 48.59 -2.62 -1.17
CA ARG A 352 47.92 -2.70 0.15
C ARG A 352 47.33 -1.35 0.62
N LYS A 353 48.03 -0.24 0.33
CA LYS A 353 47.54 1.12 0.66
C LYS A 353 46.25 1.48 -0.07
N ILE A 354 46.07 1.06 -1.33
CA ILE A 354 44.86 1.30 -2.12
C ILE A 354 43.71 0.46 -1.56
N LEU A 355 43.94 -0.81 -1.23
CA LEU A 355 42.93 -1.65 -0.59
C LEU A 355 42.48 -1.10 0.76
N GLN A 356 43.43 -0.59 1.59
CA GLN A 356 43.09 0.05 2.86
C GLN A 356 42.29 1.36 2.68
N LEU A 357 42.66 2.17 1.67
CA LEU A 357 41.91 3.38 1.34
C LEU A 357 40.50 3.04 0.85
N ALA A 358 40.38 2.07 -0.04
CA ALA A 358 39.08 1.60 -0.54
C ALA A 358 38.19 1.10 0.62
N GLN A 359 38.75 0.33 1.56
CA GLN A 359 38.03 -0.13 2.74
C GLN A 359 37.54 1.05 3.60
N ARG A 360 38.39 2.03 3.87
CA ARG A 360 37.98 3.26 4.60
C ARG A 360 36.90 4.04 3.88
N LEU A 361 36.98 4.16 2.55
CA LEU A 361 35.94 4.83 1.75
C LEU A 361 34.62 4.08 1.79
N MET A 362 34.64 2.74 1.76
CA MET A 362 33.42 1.92 1.93
C MET A 362 32.79 2.12 3.31
N ASP A 363 33.60 2.14 4.37
CA ASP A 363 33.14 2.36 5.73
C ASP A 363 32.52 3.75 5.93
N LEU A 364 32.99 4.77 5.18
CA LEU A 364 32.43 6.13 5.21
C LEU A 364 31.18 6.29 4.31
N ALA A 365 31.08 5.55 3.21
CA ALA A 365 30.00 5.67 2.22
C ALA A 365 28.78 4.82 2.55
N CYS A 366 28.93 3.82 3.36
CA CYS A 366 27.90 2.91 3.82
C CYS A 366 27.61 3.07 5.32
#